data_d2a76c42ff3ff13acb364d13904dd17c
#
_entry.id   d2a76c42ff3ff13acb364d13904dd17c
#
_cell.length_a   1.000
_cell.length_b   1.000
_cell.length_c   1.000
_cell.angle_alpha   90.00
_cell.angle_beta   90.00
_cell.angle_gamma   90.00
#
_symmetry.space_group_name_H-M   'P 1'
#
loop_
_entity.id
_entity.type
_entity.pdbx_description
1 polymer ?
#
loop_
_entity_poly.entity_id
_entity_poly.type
_entity_poly.pdbx_seq_one_letter_code
_entity_poly.pdbx_strand_id
1 'polypeptide(L)'
;MMLSTQQINHLKQKGYLVVPDVLTKSEVHNALNMFKNWQKTIPNHNMLHRKCDPHGIYKHHQVGHQEHAWYIRTRPNVKQVFADIWGTDNLAVSFDGACWIPKDFRGKDNFWCHSDQAPKDNGLKCYQGIVGLTDNKERTLVVWENTHTIHNEYFKQLGREKSSVAWQRIPDRHENLLKPLRKVLHIPAGAIAIWDSR
;
A
#
# COMPACT_ATOMS: atom_id res chain seq x y z
N MET A 1 -22.08 -0.04 -6.42
CA MET A 1 -20.98 -1.04 -6.61
C MET A 1 -20.04 -0.50 -7.69
N MET A 2 -18.78 -0.40 -7.39
CA MET A 2 -17.73 0.11 -8.29
C MET A 2 -16.88 -1.03 -8.86
N LEU A 3 -16.72 -2.12 -8.09
CA LEU A 3 -15.96 -3.29 -8.50
C LEU A 3 -16.85 -4.37 -9.11
N SER A 4 -16.38 -4.97 -10.20
CA SER A 4 -17.00 -6.17 -10.76
C SER A 4 -16.68 -7.41 -9.93
N THR A 5 -17.50 -8.45 -10.05
CA THR A 5 -17.23 -9.76 -9.44
C THR A 5 -15.88 -10.33 -9.88
N GLN A 6 -15.48 -10.11 -11.13
CA GLN A 6 -14.18 -10.55 -11.65
C GLN A 6 -13.02 -9.86 -10.91
N GLN A 7 -13.10 -8.55 -10.65
CA GLN A 7 -12.08 -7.80 -9.90
C GLN A 7 -11.97 -8.28 -8.47
N ILE A 8 -13.10 -8.52 -7.80
CA ILE A 8 -13.11 -9.05 -6.42
C ILE A 8 -12.49 -10.47 -6.40
N ASN A 9 -12.82 -11.31 -7.37
CA ASN A 9 -12.23 -12.65 -7.48
C ASN A 9 -10.72 -12.59 -7.77
N HIS A 10 -10.28 -11.65 -8.61
CA HIS A 10 -8.85 -11.41 -8.85
C HIS A 10 -8.12 -11.04 -7.56
N LEU A 11 -8.65 -10.08 -6.78
CA LEU A 11 -8.08 -9.72 -5.47
C LEU A 11 -7.97 -10.93 -4.54
N LYS A 12 -9.02 -11.73 -4.42
CA LYS A 12 -9.04 -12.93 -3.57
C LYS A 12 -8.03 -14.00 -4.03
N GLN A 13 -7.83 -14.16 -5.33
CA GLN A 13 -6.93 -15.16 -5.88
C GLN A 13 -5.48 -14.70 -5.90
N LYS A 14 -5.26 -13.45 -6.32
CA LYS A 14 -3.91 -12.92 -6.56
C LYS A 14 -3.32 -12.17 -5.36
N GLY A 15 -4.18 -11.73 -4.43
CA GLY A 15 -3.78 -10.96 -3.27
C GLY A 15 -3.65 -9.46 -3.52
N TYR A 16 -3.93 -8.97 -4.73
CA TYR A 16 -3.89 -7.54 -5.06
C TYR A 16 -4.86 -7.19 -6.20
N LEU A 17 -5.15 -5.89 -6.32
CA LEU A 17 -5.96 -5.31 -7.39
C LEU A 17 -5.52 -3.86 -7.65
N VAL A 18 -5.49 -3.43 -8.90
CA VAL A 18 -5.36 -2.01 -9.27
C VAL A 18 -6.66 -1.57 -9.92
N VAL A 19 -7.29 -0.54 -9.33
CA VAL A 19 -8.55 0.03 -9.81
C VAL A 19 -8.25 1.41 -10.38
N PRO A 20 -8.42 1.64 -11.67
CA PRO A 20 -8.20 2.96 -12.27
C PRO A 20 -9.31 3.94 -11.89
N ASP A 21 -9.04 5.22 -12.07
CA ASP A 21 -10.01 6.33 -12.06
C ASP A 21 -10.90 6.42 -10.80
N VAL A 22 -10.35 6.05 -9.63
CA VAL A 22 -11.07 6.24 -8.35
C VAL A 22 -11.08 7.71 -7.92
N LEU A 23 -10.08 8.49 -8.35
CA LEU A 23 -10.07 9.95 -8.24
C LEU A 23 -10.16 10.58 -9.62
N THR A 24 -10.96 11.63 -9.74
CA THR A 24 -10.95 12.52 -10.91
C THR A 24 -9.63 13.29 -11.02
N LYS A 25 -9.32 13.83 -12.19
CA LYS A 25 -8.13 14.69 -12.39
C LYS A 25 -8.09 15.88 -11.43
N SER A 26 -9.25 16.47 -11.13
CA SER A 26 -9.38 17.57 -10.18
C SER A 26 -9.06 17.11 -8.74
N GLU A 27 -9.58 15.97 -8.33
CA GLU A 27 -9.31 15.41 -6.99
C GLU A 27 -7.82 15.04 -6.82
N VAL A 28 -7.19 14.46 -7.84
CA VAL A 28 -5.75 14.19 -7.85
C VAL A 28 -4.96 15.50 -7.70
N HIS A 29 -5.31 16.54 -8.48
CA HIS A 29 -4.66 17.85 -8.40
C HIS A 29 -4.77 18.45 -6.99
N ASN A 30 -5.97 18.44 -6.41
CA ASN A 30 -6.23 18.96 -5.07
C ASN A 30 -5.42 18.20 -4.01
N ALA A 31 -5.49 16.87 -4.01
CA ALA A 31 -4.76 16.02 -3.06
C ALA A 31 -3.24 16.24 -3.16
N LEU A 32 -2.71 16.35 -4.39
CA LEU A 32 -1.29 16.60 -4.63
C LEU A 32 -0.85 17.99 -4.12
N ASN A 33 -1.69 19.00 -4.30
CA ASN A 33 -1.40 20.35 -3.77
C ASN A 33 -1.41 20.37 -2.24
N MET A 34 -2.41 19.73 -1.60
CA MET A 34 -2.45 19.57 -0.14
C MET A 34 -1.19 18.86 0.37
N PHE A 35 -0.78 17.76 -0.27
CA PHE A 35 0.45 17.05 0.08
C PHE A 35 1.69 17.95 -0.04
N LYS A 36 1.84 18.65 -1.16
CA LYS A 36 2.98 19.57 -1.39
C LYS A 36 3.01 20.74 -0.41
N ASN A 37 1.85 21.26 -0.05
CA ASN A 37 1.76 22.36 0.94
C ASN A 37 2.19 21.86 2.32
N TRP A 38 1.69 20.70 2.76
CA TRP A 38 2.16 20.08 3.98
C TRP A 38 3.67 19.79 3.93
N GLN A 39 4.17 19.21 2.84
CA GLN A 39 5.59 18.89 2.69
C GLN A 39 6.49 20.12 2.88
N LYS A 40 6.10 21.29 2.37
CA LYS A 40 6.84 22.55 2.52
C LYS A 40 6.94 23.02 3.97
N THR A 41 6.04 22.60 4.85
CA THR A 41 6.11 22.96 6.28
C THR A 41 7.21 22.21 7.04
N ILE A 42 7.80 21.18 6.42
CA ILE A 42 8.82 20.35 7.05
C ILE A 42 10.22 20.87 6.68
N PRO A 43 11.05 21.21 7.67
CA PRO A 43 12.43 21.64 7.40
C PRO A 43 13.22 20.60 6.61
N ASN A 44 13.92 21.03 5.57
CA ASN A 44 14.70 20.15 4.68
C ASN A 44 13.88 19.02 4.03
N HIS A 45 12.61 19.28 3.70
CA HIS A 45 11.69 18.30 3.13
C HIS A 45 12.24 17.57 1.89
N ASN A 46 13.06 18.21 1.08
CA ASN A 46 13.71 17.60 -0.09
C ASN A 46 14.63 16.42 0.27
N MET A 47 15.07 16.33 1.51
CA MET A 47 15.96 15.28 2.01
C MET A 47 15.24 14.23 2.86
N LEU A 48 13.94 14.38 3.11
CA LEU A 48 13.20 13.49 4.02
C LEU A 48 13.23 12.04 3.57
N HIS A 49 13.08 11.77 2.29
CA HIS A 49 13.14 10.42 1.74
C HIS A 49 14.48 9.71 2.01
N ARG A 50 15.57 10.45 2.24
CA ARG A 50 16.89 9.90 2.58
C ARG A 50 17.08 9.68 4.07
N LYS A 51 16.40 10.49 4.89
CA LYS A 51 16.59 10.50 6.36
C LYS A 51 15.57 9.64 7.09
N CYS A 52 14.34 9.62 6.61
CA CYS A 52 13.23 9.00 7.33
C CYS A 52 13.01 7.55 6.93
N ASP A 53 13.20 7.23 5.65
CA ASP A 53 12.94 5.89 5.13
C ASP A 53 13.61 5.73 3.75
N PRO A 54 14.41 4.69 3.52
CA PRO A 54 15.08 4.45 2.24
C PRO A 54 14.11 4.15 1.09
N HIS A 55 12.85 3.81 1.41
CA HIS A 55 11.80 3.51 0.45
C HIS A 55 10.90 4.72 0.14
N GLY A 56 11.23 5.91 0.66
CA GLY A 56 10.45 7.14 0.44
C GLY A 56 9.14 7.20 1.21
N ILE A 57 8.96 6.36 2.23
CA ILE A 57 7.74 6.29 3.02
C ILE A 57 7.82 7.25 4.20
N TYR A 58 6.94 8.24 4.23
CA TYR A 58 6.80 9.15 5.35
C TYR A 58 5.86 8.56 6.39
N LYS A 59 6.37 8.40 7.62
CA LYS A 59 5.63 7.91 8.79
C LYS A 59 5.58 8.94 9.93
N HIS A 60 6.30 10.05 9.76
CA HIS A 60 6.46 11.09 10.77
C HIS A 60 5.71 12.38 10.40
N HIS A 61 5.84 13.41 11.21
CA HIS A 61 5.22 14.72 11.00
C HIS A 61 3.71 14.65 10.82
N GLN A 62 3.06 13.70 11.53
CA GLN A 62 1.61 13.50 11.52
C GLN A 62 1.02 13.32 10.11
N VAL A 63 1.77 12.73 9.18
CA VAL A 63 1.40 12.60 7.76
C VAL A 63 0.02 11.96 7.57
N GLY A 64 -0.32 10.93 8.35
CA GLY A 64 -1.61 10.24 8.27
C GLY A 64 -2.81 11.06 8.79
N HIS A 65 -2.56 12.19 9.44
CA HIS A 65 -3.60 13.12 9.94
C HIS A 65 -3.67 14.43 9.15
N GLN A 66 -2.89 14.54 8.07
CA GLN A 66 -2.90 15.74 7.25
C GLN A 66 -4.12 15.81 6.33
N GLU A 67 -4.39 17.01 5.84
CA GLU A 67 -5.54 17.30 4.98
C GLU A 67 -5.59 16.39 3.76
N HIS A 68 -4.47 16.18 3.06
CA HIS A 68 -4.42 15.30 1.90
C HIS A 68 -4.83 13.85 2.22
N ALA A 69 -4.42 13.32 3.38
CA ALA A 69 -4.76 11.96 3.78
C ALA A 69 -6.27 11.82 4.04
N TRP A 70 -6.86 12.75 4.79
CA TRP A 70 -8.30 12.78 5.03
C TRP A 70 -9.10 13.07 3.77
N TYR A 71 -8.61 13.98 2.92
CA TYR A 71 -9.24 14.27 1.64
C TYR A 71 -9.38 13.01 0.79
N ILE A 72 -8.29 12.22 0.61
CA ILE A 72 -8.29 11.01 -0.21
C ILE A 72 -9.21 9.94 0.39
N ARG A 73 -9.05 9.60 1.68
CA ARG A 73 -9.80 8.50 2.30
C ARG A 73 -11.30 8.76 2.39
N THR A 74 -11.72 10.02 2.36
CA THR A 74 -13.14 10.40 2.37
C THR A 74 -13.77 10.51 0.99
N ARG A 75 -13.01 10.35 -0.10
CA ARG A 75 -13.60 10.37 -1.45
C ARG A 75 -14.58 9.22 -1.62
N PRO A 76 -15.76 9.51 -2.21
CA PRO A 76 -16.82 8.50 -2.36
C PRO A 76 -16.34 7.22 -3.04
N ASN A 77 -15.61 7.35 -4.16
CA ASN A 77 -15.13 6.18 -4.90
C ASN A 77 -14.07 5.38 -4.13
N VAL A 78 -13.18 6.05 -3.37
CA VAL A 78 -12.19 5.36 -2.52
C VAL A 78 -12.92 4.53 -1.45
N LYS A 79 -13.90 5.12 -0.76
CA LYS A 79 -14.74 4.40 0.21
C LYS A 79 -15.50 3.26 -0.45
N GLN A 80 -16.10 3.49 -1.63
CA GLN A 80 -16.90 2.49 -2.33
C GLN A 80 -16.08 1.26 -2.71
N VAL A 81 -14.82 1.44 -3.15
CA VAL A 81 -13.93 0.31 -3.45
C VAL A 81 -13.75 -0.61 -2.22
N PHE A 82 -13.48 -0.04 -1.05
CA PHE A 82 -13.36 -0.85 0.17
C PHE A 82 -14.70 -1.43 0.63
N ALA A 83 -15.80 -0.70 0.46
CA ALA A 83 -17.15 -1.19 0.76
C ALA A 83 -17.50 -2.41 -0.11
N ASP A 84 -17.17 -2.37 -1.40
CA ASP A 84 -17.41 -3.49 -2.32
C ASP A 84 -16.58 -4.73 -1.94
N ILE A 85 -15.33 -4.54 -1.50
CA ILE A 85 -14.44 -5.64 -1.08
C ILE A 85 -14.94 -6.29 0.22
N TRP A 86 -15.33 -5.48 1.20
CA TRP A 86 -15.78 -5.96 2.50
C TRP A 86 -17.26 -6.33 2.54
N GLY A 87 -18.05 -5.92 1.54
CA GLY A 87 -19.50 -6.13 1.49
C GLY A 87 -20.26 -5.31 2.55
N THR A 88 -19.72 -4.18 2.99
CA THR A 88 -20.32 -3.30 4.01
C THR A 88 -19.78 -1.87 3.90
N ASP A 89 -20.64 -0.90 4.19
CA ASP A 89 -20.27 0.52 4.30
C ASP A 89 -19.71 0.90 5.68
N ASN A 90 -19.83 0.00 6.65
CA ASN A 90 -19.30 0.20 8.00
C ASN A 90 -17.80 -0.10 8.02
N LEU A 91 -17.01 0.88 7.60
CA LEU A 91 -15.57 0.78 7.43
C LEU A 91 -14.83 1.49 8.55
N ALA A 92 -13.77 0.86 9.04
CA ALA A 92 -12.77 1.48 9.89
C ALA A 92 -11.47 1.67 9.10
N VAL A 93 -10.78 2.78 9.33
CA VAL A 93 -9.48 3.08 8.72
C VAL A 93 -8.41 3.15 9.80
N SER A 94 -7.28 2.53 9.52
CA SER A 94 -6.10 2.57 10.38
C SER A 94 -5.22 3.78 10.06
N PHE A 95 -4.05 3.82 10.66
CA PHE A 95 -3.03 4.84 10.43
C PHE A 95 -2.53 4.81 8.98
N ASP A 96 -2.32 6.00 8.42
CA ASP A 96 -1.80 6.20 7.06
C ASP A 96 -0.38 6.76 7.05
N GLY A 97 0.27 6.57 5.92
CA GLY A 97 1.51 7.22 5.53
C GLY A 97 1.39 7.91 4.17
N ALA A 98 2.50 8.41 3.68
CA ALA A 98 2.63 8.87 2.30
C ALA A 98 3.96 8.38 1.72
N CYS A 99 3.98 8.06 0.45
CA CYS A 99 5.20 7.71 -0.25
C CYS A 99 5.54 8.79 -1.27
N TRP A 100 6.76 9.30 -1.20
CA TRP A 100 7.27 10.24 -2.19
C TRP A 100 8.76 10.03 -2.44
N ILE A 101 9.09 9.84 -3.71
CA ILE A 101 10.46 9.72 -4.18
C ILE A 101 10.67 10.80 -5.25
N PRO A 102 11.68 11.69 -5.09
CA PRO A 102 11.96 12.71 -6.09
C PRO A 102 12.34 12.10 -7.44
N LYS A 103 11.92 12.75 -8.53
CA LYS A 103 12.20 12.30 -9.91
C LYS A 103 13.69 12.12 -10.20
N ASP A 104 14.54 12.91 -9.57
CA ASP A 104 16.00 12.91 -9.74
C ASP A 104 16.73 11.98 -8.77
N PHE A 105 16.00 11.26 -7.92
CA PHE A 105 16.61 10.31 -6.99
C PHE A 105 17.34 9.18 -7.76
N ARG A 106 18.60 8.91 -7.38
CA ARG A 106 19.49 7.92 -8.01
C ARG A 106 19.90 6.78 -7.06
N GLY A 107 19.17 6.57 -5.98
CA GLY A 107 19.41 5.45 -5.07
C GLY A 107 19.10 4.10 -5.72
N LYS A 108 19.65 3.02 -5.15
CA LYS A 108 19.34 1.66 -5.58
C LYS A 108 17.93 1.28 -5.16
N ASP A 109 17.27 0.48 -5.98
CA ASP A 109 16.02 -0.17 -5.57
C ASP A 109 16.34 -1.27 -4.56
N ASN A 110 15.70 -1.19 -3.40
CA ASN A 110 15.81 -2.21 -2.37
C ASN A 110 14.46 -2.89 -2.21
N PHE A 111 14.39 -4.16 -2.56
CA PHE A 111 13.23 -4.97 -2.20
C PHE A 111 13.31 -5.35 -0.72
N TRP A 112 12.19 -5.32 -0.04
CA TRP A 112 12.07 -5.63 1.38
C TRP A 112 10.79 -6.41 1.61
N CYS A 113 10.73 -7.58 1.00
CA CYS A 113 9.60 -8.48 1.09
C CYS A 113 9.18 -8.69 2.55
N HIS A 114 7.93 -8.44 2.85
CA HIS A 114 7.37 -8.55 4.19
C HIS A 114 5.87 -8.83 4.13
N SER A 115 5.33 -9.22 5.25
CA SER A 115 3.90 -9.29 5.51
C SER A 115 3.57 -8.26 6.60
N ASP A 116 2.41 -7.61 6.50
CA ASP A 116 1.94 -6.61 7.47
C ASP A 116 0.89 -7.18 8.43
N GLN A 117 0.58 -8.47 8.33
CA GLN A 117 -0.31 -9.16 9.27
C GLN A 117 0.48 -10.04 10.22
N ALA A 118 0.11 -10.01 11.53
CA ALA A 118 0.75 -10.85 12.53
C ALA A 118 0.47 -12.33 12.27
N PRO A 119 1.51 -13.21 12.34
CA PRO A 119 1.36 -14.64 12.10
C PRO A 119 0.34 -15.35 12.99
N LYS A 120 0.13 -14.86 14.22
CA LYS A 120 -0.89 -15.43 15.14
C LYS A 120 -2.34 -15.19 14.69
N ASP A 121 -2.56 -14.24 13.78
CA ASP A 121 -3.90 -13.87 13.36
C ASP A 121 -4.41 -14.83 12.31
N ASN A 122 -5.58 -15.40 12.57
CA ASN A 122 -6.26 -16.28 11.62
C ASN A 122 -7.11 -15.46 10.64
N GLY A 123 -7.05 -15.86 9.37
CA GLY A 123 -7.80 -15.21 8.30
C GLY A 123 -7.29 -13.80 7.99
N LEU A 124 -7.92 -13.16 7.05
CA LEU A 124 -7.61 -11.79 6.65
C LEU A 124 -8.10 -10.77 7.69
N LYS A 125 -7.24 -9.83 8.07
CA LYS A 125 -7.57 -8.74 9.02
C LYS A 125 -7.71 -7.39 8.33
N CYS A 126 -6.93 -7.13 7.29
CA CYS A 126 -6.86 -5.82 6.66
C CYS A 126 -6.57 -5.94 5.17
N TYR A 127 -7.26 -5.13 4.36
CA TYR A 127 -6.77 -4.73 3.05
C TYR A 127 -6.11 -3.37 3.18
N GLN A 128 -4.94 -3.24 2.60
CA GLN A 128 -4.22 -1.97 2.51
C GLN A 128 -4.42 -1.36 1.12
N GLY A 129 -4.24 -0.04 1.00
CA GLY A 129 -4.38 0.63 -0.28
C GLY A 129 -3.42 1.81 -0.44
N ILE A 130 -2.96 2.02 -1.67
CA ILE A 130 -2.20 3.21 -2.08
C ILE A 130 -2.94 3.89 -3.22
N VAL A 131 -3.25 5.18 -3.05
CA VAL A 131 -3.79 6.01 -4.13
C VAL A 131 -2.65 6.74 -4.83
N GLY A 132 -2.53 6.55 -6.14
CA GLY A 132 -1.56 7.24 -6.98
C GLY A 132 -1.95 8.70 -7.20
N LEU A 133 -1.09 9.65 -6.78
CA LEU A 133 -1.24 11.07 -7.10
C LEU A 133 -0.38 11.49 -8.31
N THR A 134 0.48 10.59 -8.77
CA THR A 134 1.30 10.69 -9.98
C THR A 134 1.23 9.38 -10.74
N ASP A 135 1.76 9.33 -11.96
CA ASP A 135 1.88 8.08 -12.72
C ASP A 135 3.11 7.30 -12.22
N ASN A 136 2.85 6.23 -11.45
CA ASN A 136 3.90 5.47 -10.77
C ASN A 136 4.13 4.14 -11.50
N LYS A 137 5.21 4.07 -12.29
CA LYS A 137 5.66 2.89 -13.04
C LYS A 137 6.90 2.25 -12.45
N GLU A 138 7.77 3.09 -11.89
CA GLU A 138 9.02 2.70 -11.27
C GLU A 138 8.97 3.06 -9.78
N ARG A 139 9.69 2.29 -8.93
CA ARG A 139 9.76 2.53 -7.48
C ARG A 139 8.38 2.68 -6.84
N THR A 140 7.49 1.80 -7.23
CA THR A 140 6.12 1.72 -6.80
C THR A 140 5.88 0.48 -5.92
N LEU A 141 4.62 0.18 -5.61
CA LEU A 141 4.26 -1.01 -4.86
C LEU A 141 4.72 -2.29 -5.57
N VAL A 142 5.36 -3.16 -4.82
CA VAL A 142 5.76 -4.50 -5.27
C VAL A 142 5.01 -5.53 -4.44
N VAL A 143 4.40 -6.48 -5.11
CA VAL A 143 3.66 -7.58 -4.48
C VAL A 143 4.16 -8.93 -4.99
N TRP A 144 3.95 -9.99 -4.22
CA TRP A 144 4.23 -11.38 -4.61
C TRP A 144 2.90 -12.11 -4.73
N GLU A 145 2.49 -12.41 -5.97
CA GLU A 145 1.18 -13.00 -6.25
C GLU A 145 0.96 -14.31 -5.47
N ASN A 146 -0.26 -14.51 -4.98
CA ASN A 146 -0.74 -15.72 -4.29
C ASN A 146 -0.10 -15.99 -2.91
N THR A 147 0.91 -15.26 -2.46
CA THR A 147 1.62 -15.56 -1.21
C THR A 147 0.76 -15.38 0.04
N HIS A 148 -0.26 -14.53 -0.02
CA HIS A 148 -1.25 -14.36 1.05
C HIS A 148 -1.96 -15.65 1.42
N THR A 149 -2.11 -16.59 0.47
CA THR A 149 -2.80 -17.87 0.70
C THR A 149 -2.00 -18.83 1.57
N ILE A 150 -0.68 -18.69 1.62
CA ILE A 150 0.23 -19.55 2.39
C ILE A 150 0.77 -18.88 3.65
N HIS A 151 0.32 -17.70 3.99
CA HIS A 151 0.84 -16.89 5.11
C HIS A 151 0.96 -17.68 6.42
N ASN A 152 -0.13 -18.26 6.92
CA ASN A 152 -0.12 -18.97 8.19
C ASN A 152 0.77 -20.22 8.16
N GLU A 153 0.72 -20.99 7.08
CA GLU A 153 1.55 -22.19 6.93
C GLU A 153 3.03 -21.84 6.83
N TYR A 154 3.36 -20.78 6.09
CA TYR A 154 4.73 -20.28 5.97
C TYR A 154 5.33 -19.90 7.34
N PHE A 155 4.61 -19.15 8.15
CA PHE A 155 5.09 -18.76 9.46
C PHE A 155 5.10 -19.88 10.48
N LYS A 156 4.22 -20.87 10.34
CA LYS A 156 4.24 -22.10 11.12
C LYS A 156 5.53 -22.91 10.83
N GLN A 157 5.92 -23.05 9.57
CA GLN A 157 7.17 -23.71 9.19
C GLN A 157 8.42 -22.99 9.71
N LEU A 158 8.31 -21.67 9.94
CA LEU A 158 9.38 -20.88 10.59
C LEU A 158 9.36 -20.91 12.11
N GLY A 159 8.40 -21.58 12.74
CA GLY A 159 8.19 -21.56 14.19
C GLY A 159 7.76 -20.17 14.71
N ARG A 160 7.11 -19.36 13.89
CA ARG A 160 6.68 -17.98 14.20
C ARG A 160 5.16 -17.82 14.26
N GLU A 161 4.39 -18.89 14.22
CA GLU A 161 2.92 -18.87 14.17
C GLU A 161 2.26 -18.15 15.34
N LYS A 162 2.97 -18.01 16.47
CA LYS A 162 2.48 -17.31 17.68
C LYS A 162 2.92 -15.84 17.76
N SER A 163 3.67 -15.34 16.77
CA SER A 163 4.14 -13.97 16.79
C SER A 163 2.99 -12.98 16.68
N SER A 164 2.94 -12.00 17.58
CA SER A 164 2.00 -10.88 17.59
C SER A 164 2.51 -9.65 16.86
N VAL A 165 3.75 -9.70 16.35
CA VAL A 165 4.34 -8.60 15.59
C VAL A 165 3.73 -8.60 14.20
N ALA A 166 3.05 -7.53 13.83
CA ALA A 166 2.37 -7.42 12.54
C ALA A 166 3.38 -7.43 11.38
N TRP A 167 4.37 -6.55 11.40
CA TRP A 167 5.37 -6.51 10.35
C TRP A 167 6.37 -7.67 10.46
N GLN A 168 6.45 -8.50 9.44
CA GLN A 168 7.31 -9.68 9.39
C GLN A 168 8.19 -9.66 8.13
N ARG A 169 9.48 -9.39 8.29
CA ARG A 169 10.45 -9.50 7.19
C ARG A 169 10.54 -10.94 6.66
N ILE A 170 10.41 -11.10 5.36
CA ILE A 170 10.71 -12.36 4.67
C ILE A 170 12.23 -12.43 4.43
N PRO A 171 12.92 -13.49 4.83
CA PRO A 171 14.36 -13.64 4.59
C PRO A 171 14.70 -13.60 3.11
N ASP A 172 15.82 -12.95 2.76
CA ASP A 172 16.23 -12.76 1.37
C ASP A 172 16.36 -14.07 0.58
N ARG A 173 16.80 -15.16 1.24
CA ARG A 173 16.83 -16.50 0.64
C ARG A 173 15.44 -16.99 0.20
N HIS A 174 14.40 -16.67 0.96
CA HIS A 174 13.01 -17.04 0.62
C HIS A 174 12.44 -16.09 -0.42
N GLU A 175 12.74 -14.79 -0.34
CA GLU A 175 12.36 -13.81 -1.37
C GLU A 175 12.91 -14.21 -2.74
N ASN A 176 14.15 -14.71 -2.82
CA ASN A 176 14.73 -15.21 -4.05
C ASN A 176 13.94 -16.38 -4.67
N LEU A 177 13.39 -17.27 -3.84
CA LEU A 177 12.51 -18.36 -4.31
C LEU A 177 11.17 -17.84 -4.82
N LEU A 178 10.66 -16.75 -4.24
CA LEU A 178 9.40 -16.11 -4.61
C LEU A 178 9.54 -15.15 -5.81
N LYS A 179 10.74 -14.88 -6.28
CA LYS A 179 11.02 -13.93 -7.37
C LYS A 179 10.14 -14.11 -8.62
N PRO A 180 9.80 -15.34 -9.07
CA PRO A 180 8.88 -15.54 -10.21
C PRO A 180 7.46 -14.99 -9.97
N LEU A 181 7.03 -14.86 -8.71
CA LEU A 181 5.71 -14.36 -8.33
C LEU A 181 5.69 -12.84 -8.14
N ARG A 182 6.86 -12.20 -8.20
CA ARG A 182 7.01 -10.75 -7.95
C ARG A 182 6.43 -9.93 -9.09
N LYS A 183 5.61 -8.94 -8.73
CA LYS A 183 5.00 -7.96 -9.64
C LYS A 183 5.30 -6.55 -9.14
N VAL A 184 5.85 -5.72 -10.01
CA VAL A 184 5.94 -4.26 -9.83
C VAL A 184 4.66 -3.67 -10.42
N LEU A 185 3.86 -3.01 -9.60
CA LEU A 185 2.54 -2.54 -10.03
C LEU A 185 2.65 -1.15 -10.66
N HIS A 186 2.08 -0.99 -11.86
CA HIS A 186 1.82 0.33 -12.40
C HIS A 186 0.58 0.91 -11.72
N ILE A 187 0.72 2.05 -11.04
CA ILE A 187 -0.37 2.75 -10.35
C ILE A 187 -0.49 4.14 -11.00
N PRO A 188 -1.38 4.31 -11.98
CA PRO A 188 -1.62 5.62 -12.62
C PRO A 188 -2.11 6.68 -11.62
N ALA A 189 -1.96 7.95 -11.97
CA ALA A 189 -2.58 9.04 -11.21
C ALA A 189 -4.10 8.86 -11.19
N GLY A 190 -4.69 8.88 -9.99
CA GLY A 190 -6.12 8.64 -9.76
C GLY A 190 -6.51 7.17 -9.58
N ALA A 191 -5.59 6.23 -9.77
CA ALA A 191 -5.83 4.82 -9.46
C ALA A 191 -5.60 4.51 -7.98
N ILE A 192 -6.21 3.43 -7.50
CA ILE A 192 -5.87 2.80 -6.22
C ILE A 192 -5.33 1.39 -6.45
N ALA A 193 -4.19 1.07 -5.85
CA ALA A 193 -3.75 -0.31 -5.69
C ALA A 193 -4.14 -0.81 -4.30
N ILE A 194 -4.71 -2.01 -4.22
CA ILE A 194 -5.16 -2.64 -2.99
C ILE A 194 -4.48 -4.00 -2.88
N TRP A 195 -4.09 -4.39 -1.67
CA TRP A 195 -3.52 -5.70 -1.42
C TRP A 195 -3.93 -6.26 -0.06
N ASP A 196 -3.89 -7.58 0.02
CA ASP A 196 -4.06 -8.35 1.23
C ASP A 196 -2.82 -8.16 2.13
N SER A 197 -3.01 -7.89 3.40
CA SER A 197 -1.91 -7.59 4.35
C SER A 197 -1.04 -8.80 4.75
N ARG A 198 -1.41 -10.00 4.30
CA ARG A 198 -0.70 -11.26 4.58
C ARG A 198 0.48 -11.51 3.67
#